data_d31a74a1d3972e4b33468d545722fe78
#
_entry.id   d31a74a1d3972e4b33468d545722fe78
#
_cell.length_a   1.000
_cell.length_b   1.000
_cell.length_c   1.000
_cell.angle_alpha   90.00
_cell.angle_beta   90.00
_cell.angle_gamma   90.00
#
_symmetry.space_group_name_H-M   'P 1'
#
loop_
_entity.id
_entity.type
_entity.pdbx_description
1 polymer ?
#
loop_
_entity_poly.entity_id
_entity_poly.type
_entity_poly.pdbx_seq_one_letter_code
_entity_poly.pdbx_strand_id
1 'polypeptide(L)'
;YFLQWRDEELEKELGGELEMTLHSLLSKSSFLDIVQNFILFEKEKEKLVKKMARYQQMRATNKIVERVLSKEKRQGLIWHTQGSGKTLTMYFTAWKLRFNKSLANPKIFILVDRVDLDDQIFETFTNAGGKNIIRVTSRKDLEEKIQSPEKGIFITTIQKFSELGNKVENLDENVIILSDEAHRGDEGVSGINMRSAFKKAFFFGFTGTPVDKTHTNTFRNYEGEGKRYLDYYSIQQSIDDGATIPVTYEARLSKFSIDEEKLDQQFEEIAGDLPDKQKTELIKKYGKKAALVKLPKRMEAVARDIVEHYKLYVQPNGFKAQVVAYDREAVASYKKLLDKLMPPEWSAVVYSPGDPNSDSDDLKVYNTSKREREQIIERFKDPKSSLKFLLVCDMLLTGFDAPIEQVMYLDKALRDHNLLQAIARTNRVYTNKDYGKIIDYYGITRNLYDALDFDEDIIDSAMIDIERVKGRFADVLGDVMKIFTGVNIEDPSMDNLRRCLKIFIDNQDK
;
A
#
# COMPACT_ATOMS: atom_id res chain seq x y z
N TYR A 1 15.38 -11.93 -12.49
CA TYR A 1 14.60 -12.49 -11.38
C TYR A 1 13.73 -13.60 -11.95
N PHE A 2 13.93 -14.84 -11.51
CA PHE A 2 13.03 -15.96 -11.77
C PHE A 2 12.02 -15.96 -10.63
N LEU A 3 10.75 -15.67 -10.93
CA LEU A 3 9.66 -15.80 -10.00
C LEU A 3 9.04 -17.18 -10.16
N GLN A 4 8.71 -17.81 -9.04
CA GLN A 4 8.00 -19.08 -9.02
C GLN A 4 6.65 -18.91 -9.71
N TRP A 5 6.33 -19.79 -10.66
CA TRP A 5 5.01 -19.85 -11.25
C TRP A 5 4.08 -20.62 -10.32
N ARG A 6 2.88 -20.12 -10.07
CA ARG A 6 1.89 -20.78 -9.21
C ARG A 6 0.59 -20.94 -9.99
N ASP A 7 0.16 -22.17 -10.13
CA ASP A 7 -1.13 -22.55 -10.71
C ASP A 7 -1.60 -23.83 -10.01
N GLU A 8 -2.50 -23.67 -9.04
CA GLU A 8 -2.95 -24.77 -8.17
C GLU A 8 -3.67 -25.90 -8.94
N GLU A 9 -4.30 -25.59 -10.06
CA GLU A 9 -4.97 -26.60 -10.89
C GLU A 9 -3.95 -27.40 -11.70
N LEU A 10 -3.02 -26.72 -12.35
CA LEU A 10 -1.92 -27.35 -13.10
C LEU A 10 -0.95 -28.09 -12.20
N GLU A 11 -0.69 -27.62 -11.00
CA GLU A 11 0.20 -28.29 -10.04
C GLU A 11 -0.32 -29.65 -9.64
N LYS A 12 -1.64 -29.78 -9.46
CA LYS A 12 -2.29 -31.08 -9.19
C LYS A 12 -2.23 -32.05 -10.37
N GLU A 13 -2.22 -31.55 -11.60
CA GLU A 13 -2.20 -32.35 -12.80
C GLU A 13 -0.79 -32.79 -13.21
N LEU A 14 0.21 -31.90 -13.04
CA LEU A 14 1.56 -32.09 -13.60
C LEU A 14 2.59 -32.61 -12.58
N GLY A 15 2.29 -32.59 -11.27
CA GLY A 15 3.10 -33.24 -10.25
C GLY A 15 4.41 -32.58 -9.87
N GLY A 16 4.73 -31.37 -10.36
CA GLY A 16 5.95 -30.63 -9.98
C GLY A 16 6.00 -29.19 -10.48
N GLU A 17 6.71 -28.33 -9.70
CA GLU A 17 6.87 -26.88 -10.00
C GLU A 17 7.52 -26.63 -11.36
N LEU A 18 8.54 -27.43 -11.72
CA LEU A 18 9.27 -27.25 -12.98
C LEU A 18 8.38 -27.54 -14.18
N GLU A 19 7.69 -28.68 -14.15
CA GLU A 19 6.77 -29.08 -15.22
C GLU A 19 5.61 -28.09 -15.36
N MET A 20 5.03 -27.66 -14.26
CA MET A 20 4.01 -26.59 -14.23
C MET A 20 4.53 -25.29 -14.85
N THR A 21 5.72 -24.84 -14.45
CA THR A 21 6.33 -23.61 -14.98
C THR A 21 6.59 -23.72 -16.48
N LEU A 22 7.18 -24.83 -16.93
CA LEU A 22 7.44 -25.07 -18.35
C LEU A 22 6.15 -25.14 -19.17
N HIS A 23 5.14 -25.85 -18.67
CA HIS A 23 3.85 -25.93 -19.34
C HIS A 23 3.17 -24.56 -19.42
N SER A 24 3.13 -23.80 -18.33
CA SER A 24 2.50 -22.47 -18.26
C SER A 24 3.19 -21.43 -19.16
N LEU A 25 4.50 -21.54 -19.37
CA LEU A 25 5.25 -20.59 -20.20
C LEU A 25 5.40 -21.05 -21.65
N LEU A 26 5.60 -22.35 -21.90
CA LEU A 26 6.04 -22.87 -23.18
C LEU A 26 4.99 -23.71 -23.92
N SER A 27 3.83 -24.02 -23.31
CA SER A 27 2.75 -24.59 -24.10
C SER A 27 2.38 -23.62 -25.24
N LYS A 28 2.10 -24.14 -26.42
CA LYS A 28 1.91 -23.33 -27.63
C LYS A 28 0.89 -22.21 -27.45
N SER A 29 -0.23 -22.48 -26.78
CA SER A 29 -1.29 -21.50 -26.51
C SER A 29 -0.81 -20.42 -25.54
N SER A 30 -0.19 -20.81 -24.43
CA SER A 30 0.30 -19.87 -23.40
C SER A 30 1.44 -19.02 -23.94
N PHE A 31 2.38 -19.62 -24.65
CA PHE A 31 3.50 -18.89 -25.25
C PHE A 31 3.02 -17.81 -26.23
N LEU A 32 2.09 -18.14 -27.12
CA LEU A 32 1.52 -17.18 -28.06
C LEU A 32 0.74 -16.07 -27.34
N ASP A 33 -0.02 -16.43 -26.32
CA ASP A 33 -0.76 -15.45 -25.49
C ASP A 33 0.20 -14.50 -24.75
N ILE A 34 1.29 -15.04 -24.19
CA ILE A 34 2.34 -14.22 -23.52
C ILE A 34 2.94 -13.24 -24.50
N VAL A 35 3.40 -13.71 -25.64
CA VAL A 35 4.07 -12.86 -26.64
C VAL A 35 3.13 -11.78 -27.17
N GLN A 36 1.86 -12.10 -27.36
CA GLN A 36 0.89 -11.18 -27.92
C GLN A 36 0.36 -10.17 -26.91
N ASN A 37 0.10 -10.59 -25.65
CA ASN A 37 -0.72 -9.84 -24.72
C ASN A 37 -0.01 -9.46 -23.41
N PHE A 38 1.10 -10.12 -23.04
CA PHE A 38 1.71 -10.01 -21.71
C PHE A 38 3.18 -9.56 -21.71
N ILE A 39 3.66 -9.07 -22.84
CA ILE A 39 4.96 -8.40 -22.97
C ILE A 39 4.71 -6.95 -23.38
N LEU A 40 5.30 -6.02 -22.67
CA LEU A 40 5.30 -4.62 -23.02
C LEU A 40 6.73 -4.04 -23.01
N PHE A 41 6.92 -2.97 -23.76
CA PHE A 41 8.16 -2.22 -23.79
C PHE A 41 7.85 -0.80 -23.27
N GLU A 42 8.33 -0.51 -22.08
CA GLU A 42 8.12 0.79 -21.43
C GLU A 42 9.36 1.67 -21.60
N LYS A 43 9.14 2.92 -21.96
CA LYS A 43 10.22 3.91 -22.05
C LYS A 43 10.46 4.51 -20.66
N GLU A 44 11.53 4.09 -20.00
CA GLU A 44 11.99 4.66 -18.74
C GLU A 44 13.17 5.63 -19.01
N LYS A 45 12.89 6.93 -18.92
CA LYS A 45 13.83 7.99 -19.31
C LYS A 45 14.27 7.80 -20.78
N GLU A 46 15.54 7.43 -21.01
CA GLU A 46 16.08 7.19 -22.34
C GLU A 46 16.22 5.70 -22.70
N LYS A 47 15.84 4.80 -21.80
CA LYS A 47 15.97 3.35 -22.00
C LYS A 47 14.61 2.71 -22.27
N LEU A 48 14.61 1.77 -23.21
CA LEU A 48 13.47 0.90 -23.45
C LEU A 48 13.62 -0.36 -22.57
N VAL A 49 12.71 -0.52 -21.61
CA VAL A 49 12.70 -1.65 -20.68
C VAL A 49 11.61 -2.63 -21.09
N LYS A 50 12.00 -3.90 -21.30
CA LYS A 50 11.03 -4.98 -21.54
C LYS A 50 10.47 -5.46 -20.21
N LYS A 51 9.15 -5.43 -20.06
CA LYS A 51 8.41 -5.97 -18.93
C LYS A 51 7.50 -7.11 -19.39
N MET A 52 7.51 -8.21 -18.65
CA MET A 52 6.60 -9.34 -18.84
C MET A 52 5.68 -9.42 -17.63
N ALA A 53 4.42 -9.74 -17.87
CA ALA A 53 3.45 -9.94 -16.80
C ALA A 53 3.90 -11.08 -15.87
N ARG A 54 3.67 -10.90 -14.58
CA ARG A 54 3.81 -11.96 -13.58
C ARG A 54 2.61 -12.92 -13.67
N TYR A 55 2.75 -14.14 -13.15
CA TYR A 55 1.69 -15.15 -13.23
C TYR A 55 0.35 -14.66 -12.66
N GLN A 56 0.36 -13.97 -11.52
CA GLN A 56 -0.87 -13.45 -10.91
C GLN A 56 -1.55 -12.37 -11.78
N GLN A 57 -0.75 -11.58 -12.52
CA GLN A 57 -1.28 -10.58 -13.44
C GLN A 57 -1.93 -11.25 -14.66
N MET A 58 -1.28 -12.29 -15.20
CA MET A 58 -1.81 -13.09 -16.31
C MET A 58 -3.08 -13.82 -15.89
N ARG A 59 -3.07 -14.46 -14.73
CA ARG A 59 -4.23 -15.20 -14.18
C ARG A 59 -5.43 -14.29 -13.99
N ALA A 60 -5.25 -13.14 -13.32
CA ALA A 60 -6.31 -12.16 -13.12
C ALA A 60 -6.86 -11.62 -14.45
N THR A 61 -5.96 -11.26 -15.37
CA THR A 61 -6.34 -10.78 -16.71
C THR A 61 -7.17 -11.83 -17.46
N ASN A 62 -6.73 -13.09 -17.47
CA ASN A 62 -7.42 -14.18 -18.17
C ASN A 62 -8.81 -14.45 -17.58
N LYS A 63 -8.93 -14.48 -16.25
CA LYS A 63 -10.24 -14.63 -15.58
C LYS A 63 -11.20 -13.48 -15.89
N ILE A 64 -10.70 -12.23 -15.98
CA ILE A 64 -11.53 -11.09 -16.40
C ILE A 64 -11.99 -11.26 -17.84
N VAL A 65 -11.09 -11.59 -18.76
CA VAL A 65 -11.40 -11.79 -20.18
C VAL A 65 -12.43 -12.91 -20.36
N GLU A 66 -12.24 -14.03 -19.68
CA GLU A 66 -13.18 -15.16 -19.68
C GLU A 66 -14.56 -14.73 -19.18
N ARG A 67 -14.64 -13.99 -18.06
CA ARG A 67 -15.91 -13.49 -17.52
C ARG A 67 -16.62 -12.53 -18.45
N VAL A 68 -15.88 -11.68 -19.18
CA VAL A 68 -16.46 -10.80 -20.20
C VAL A 68 -16.99 -11.59 -21.40
N LEU A 69 -16.27 -12.63 -21.81
CA LEU A 69 -16.66 -13.46 -22.96
C LEU A 69 -17.84 -14.37 -22.64
N SER A 70 -17.90 -14.97 -21.45
CA SER A 70 -19.01 -15.83 -21.01
C SER A 70 -20.29 -15.04 -20.79
N LYS A 71 -20.22 -13.78 -20.43
CA LYS A 71 -21.36 -12.90 -20.09
C LYS A 71 -22.26 -13.40 -18.95
N GLU A 72 -21.85 -14.42 -18.21
CA GLU A 72 -22.62 -15.00 -17.10
C GLU A 72 -22.75 -14.02 -15.94
N LYS A 73 -21.64 -13.35 -15.60
CA LYS A 73 -21.59 -12.30 -14.57
C LYS A 73 -20.90 -11.07 -15.15
N ARG A 74 -21.45 -9.89 -14.84
CA ARG A 74 -20.91 -8.61 -15.32
C ARG A 74 -20.04 -7.89 -14.27
N GLN A 75 -19.58 -8.61 -13.26
CA GLN A 75 -18.84 -8.04 -12.14
C GLN A 75 -17.71 -8.97 -11.73
N GLY A 76 -16.65 -8.41 -11.11
CA GLY A 76 -15.55 -9.18 -10.54
C GLY A 76 -14.66 -8.34 -9.66
N LEU A 77 -14.22 -8.90 -8.53
CA LEU A 77 -13.26 -8.28 -7.62
C LEU A 77 -11.90 -8.97 -7.78
N ILE A 78 -10.87 -8.17 -8.01
CA ILE A 78 -9.47 -8.58 -7.99
C ILE A 78 -8.85 -8.07 -6.69
N TRP A 79 -8.61 -8.99 -5.78
CA TRP A 79 -7.95 -8.68 -4.53
C TRP A 79 -6.46 -9.06 -4.62
N HIS A 80 -5.64 -8.13 -5.03
CA HIS A 80 -4.19 -8.28 -5.07
C HIS A 80 -3.52 -7.29 -4.11
N THR A 81 -2.62 -7.80 -3.28
CA THR A 81 -1.90 -6.98 -2.31
C THR A 81 -1.24 -5.76 -2.95
N GLN A 82 -0.95 -4.75 -2.16
CA GLN A 82 -0.22 -3.59 -2.65
C GLN A 82 1.21 -3.97 -3.05
N GLY A 83 1.69 -3.42 -4.17
CA GLY A 83 2.98 -3.79 -4.74
C GLY A 83 2.96 -4.96 -5.71
N SER A 84 1.84 -5.66 -5.85
CA SER A 84 1.66 -6.75 -6.83
C SER A 84 1.66 -6.31 -8.30
N GLY A 85 1.57 -4.98 -8.57
CA GLY A 85 1.53 -4.42 -9.92
C GLY A 85 0.11 -4.34 -10.51
N LYS A 86 -0.91 -4.00 -9.72
CA LYS A 86 -2.32 -3.83 -10.16
C LYS A 86 -2.47 -2.95 -11.40
N THR A 87 -1.74 -1.83 -11.48
CA THR A 87 -1.75 -0.94 -12.65
C THR A 87 -1.37 -1.65 -13.93
N LEU A 88 -0.33 -2.52 -13.89
CA LEU A 88 0.05 -3.34 -15.04
C LEU A 88 -0.98 -4.42 -15.34
N THR A 89 -1.62 -4.98 -14.31
CA THR A 89 -2.74 -5.93 -14.52
C THR A 89 -3.88 -5.26 -15.26
N MET A 90 -4.27 -4.03 -14.87
CA MET A 90 -5.29 -3.25 -15.59
C MET A 90 -4.86 -2.94 -17.04
N TYR A 91 -3.59 -2.61 -17.25
CA TYR A 91 -3.04 -2.40 -18.60
C TYR A 91 -3.19 -3.65 -19.46
N PHE A 92 -2.68 -4.80 -19.01
CA PHE A 92 -2.77 -6.06 -19.75
C PHE A 92 -4.23 -6.47 -20.00
N THR A 93 -5.09 -6.26 -19.01
CA THR A 93 -6.52 -6.51 -19.12
C THR A 93 -7.15 -5.64 -20.19
N ALA A 94 -6.94 -4.32 -20.12
CA ALA A 94 -7.48 -3.39 -21.10
C ALA A 94 -6.97 -3.68 -22.52
N TRP A 95 -5.67 -3.99 -22.64
CA TRP A 95 -5.04 -4.37 -23.88
C TRP A 95 -5.65 -5.63 -24.49
N LYS A 96 -5.71 -6.72 -23.70
CA LYS A 96 -6.22 -8.01 -24.15
C LYS A 96 -7.71 -7.95 -24.52
N LEU A 97 -8.53 -7.22 -23.75
CA LEU A 97 -9.94 -6.98 -24.07
C LEU A 97 -10.10 -6.17 -25.35
N ARG A 98 -9.30 -5.11 -25.52
CA ARG A 98 -9.38 -4.21 -26.67
C ARG A 98 -9.11 -4.91 -27.99
N PHE A 99 -8.15 -5.81 -28.03
CA PHE A 99 -7.75 -6.53 -29.24
C PHE A 99 -8.42 -7.89 -29.40
N ASN A 100 -9.32 -8.26 -28.49
CA ASN A 100 -10.11 -9.48 -28.61
C ASN A 100 -11.13 -9.33 -29.74
N LYS A 101 -11.00 -10.17 -30.78
CA LYS A 101 -11.86 -10.11 -31.98
C LYS A 101 -13.34 -10.31 -31.64
N SER A 102 -13.67 -11.16 -30.66
CA SER A 102 -15.04 -11.44 -30.25
C SER A 102 -15.74 -10.25 -29.58
N LEU A 103 -14.99 -9.28 -29.05
CA LEU A 103 -15.53 -8.09 -28.39
C LEU A 103 -15.71 -6.90 -29.34
N ALA A 104 -15.27 -7.00 -30.60
CA ALA A 104 -15.46 -5.97 -31.61
C ALA A 104 -15.13 -4.56 -31.12
N ASN A 105 -13.94 -4.40 -30.49
CA ASN A 105 -13.43 -3.12 -30.04
C ASN A 105 -14.25 -2.48 -28.90
N PRO A 106 -14.19 -2.97 -27.66
CA PRO A 106 -14.98 -2.46 -26.54
C PRO A 106 -14.57 -1.04 -26.12
N LYS A 107 -15.48 -0.34 -25.44
CA LYS A 107 -15.21 0.91 -24.74
C LYS A 107 -14.77 0.58 -23.33
N ILE A 108 -13.56 0.98 -22.94
CA ILE A 108 -12.97 0.64 -21.63
C ILE A 108 -12.73 1.90 -20.83
N PHE A 109 -13.30 2.01 -19.64
CA PHE A 109 -13.00 3.08 -18.69
C PHE A 109 -12.10 2.54 -17.58
N ILE A 110 -11.02 3.26 -17.30
CA ILE A 110 -10.15 3.04 -16.16
C ILE A 110 -10.40 4.16 -15.17
N LEU A 111 -10.90 3.78 -13.99
CA LEU A 111 -11.25 4.71 -12.92
C LEU A 111 -10.19 4.69 -11.85
N VAL A 112 -9.71 5.87 -11.47
CA VAL A 112 -8.73 6.05 -10.39
C VAL A 112 -9.31 6.94 -9.29
N ASP A 113 -8.80 6.76 -8.08
CA ASP A 113 -9.26 7.52 -6.90
C ASP A 113 -8.69 8.96 -6.87
N ARG A 114 -7.48 9.17 -7.40
CA ARG A 114 -6.78 10.47 -7.27
C ARG A 114 -6.22 10.97 -8.59
N VAL A 115 -6.16 12.29 -8.70
CA VAL A 115 -5.59 12.97 -9.88
C VAL A 115 -4.11 12.63 -10.10
N ASP A 116 -3.31 12.49 -9.02
CA ASP A 116 -1.89 12.11 -9.14
C ASP A 116 -1.73 10.67 -9.67
N LEU A 117 -2.67 9.76 -9.34
CA LEU A 117 -2.71 8.41 -9.90
C LEU A 117 -3.17 8.40 -11.36
N ASP A 118 -4.06 9.32 -11.75
CA ASP A 118 -4.48 9.53 -13.14
C ASP A 118 -3.26 9.87 -14.03
N ASP A 119 -2.40 10.81 -13.59
CA ASP A 119 -1.15 11.14 -14.27
C ASP A 119 -0.25 9.90 -14.44
N GLN A 120 -0.03 9.17 -13.36
CA GLN A 120 0.86 8.01 -13.35
C GLN A 120 0.34 6.85 -14.22
N ILE A 121 -0.95 6.55 -14.16
CA ILE A 121 -1.56 5.48 -14.97
C ILE A 121 -1.54 5.88 -16.44
N PHE A 122 -1.89 7.12 -16.77
CA PHE A 122 -1.85 7.62 -18.14
C PHE A 122 -0.43 7.54 -18.73
N GLU A 123 0.59 7.96 -17.98
CA GLU A 123 1.99 7.84 -18.39
C GLU A 123 2.40 6.39 -18.59
N THR A 124 2.06 5.48 -17.66
CA THR A 124 2.36 4.05 -17.77
C THR A 124 1.77 3.46 -19.05
N PHE A 125 0.49 3.74 -19.31
CA PHE A 125 -0.20 3.24 -20.51
C PHE A 125 0.36 3.82 -21.80
N THR A 126 0.72 5.10 -21.79
CA THR A 126 1.29 5.78 -22.96
C THR A 126 2.72 5.30 -23.24
N ASN A 127 3.54 5.21 -22.20
CA ASN A 127 4.94 4.75 -22.30
C ASN A 127 5.04 3.27 -22.70
N ALA A 128 4.02 2.48 -22.39
CA ALA A 128 3.88 1.10 -22.85
C ALA A 128 3.43 0.97 -24.33
N GLY A 129 3.35 2.08 -25.06
CA GLY A 129 2.99 2.09 -26.48
C GLY A 129 1.50 1.94 -26.76
N GLY A 130 0.65 2.19 -25.75
CA GLY A 130 -0.80 2.15 -25.91
C GLY A 130 -1.30 3.16 -26.92
N LYS A 131 -2.15 2.71 -27.87
CA LYS A 131 -2.82 3.58 -28.85
C LYS A 131 -4.28 3.82 -28.44
N ASN A 132 -4.81 4.99 -28.78
CA ASN A 132 -6.18 5.40 -28.46
C ASN A 132 -6.48 5.37 -26.96
N ILE A 133 -5.52 5.88 -26.16
CA ILE A 133 -5.69 6.16 -24.76
C ILE A 133 -6.09 7.62 -24.64
N ILE A 134 -7.23 7.86 -24.00
CA ILE A 134 -7.86 9.17 -23.93
C ILE A 134 -7.97 9.53 -22.45
N ARG A 135 -7.36 10.65 -22.09
CA ARG A 135 -7.53 11.20 -20.76
C ARG A 135 -8.77 12.07 -20.71
N VAL A 136 -9.68 11.75 -19.82
CA VAL A 136 -10.89 12.54 -19.59
C VAL A 136 -10.57 13.65 -18.60
N THR A 137 -10.60 14.90 -19.04
CA THR A 137 -10.06 16.05 -18.28
C THR A 137 -11.10 16.76 -17.43
N SER A 138 -12.36 16.75 -17.84
CA SER A 138 -13.45 17.45 -17.17
C SER A 138 -14.71 16.61 -17.09
N ARG A 139 -15.68 17.05 -16.27
CA ARG A 139 -17.00 16.45 -16.21
C ARG A 139 -17.70 16.49 -17.58
N LYS A 140 -17.69 17.63 -18.28
CA LYS A 140 -18.32 17.76 -19.59
C LYS A 140 -17.70 16.80 -20.59
N ASP A 141 -16.38 16.67 -20.59
CA ASP A 141 -15.66 15.69 -21.42
C ASP A 141 -16.08 14.26 -21.06
N LEU A 142 -16.26 13.93 -19.76
CA LEU A 142 -16.76 12.64 -19.32
C LEU A 142 -18.17 12.36 -19.88
N GLU A 143 -19.09 13.31 -19.78
CA GLU A 143 -20.46 13.20 -20.31
C GLU A 143 -20.44 12.92 -21.82
N GLU A 144 -19.63 13.69 -22.57
CA GLU A 144 -19.44 13.49 -24.01
C GLU A 144 -18.88 12.10 -24.33
N LYS A 145 -17.86 11.64 -23.59
CA LYS A 145 -17.24 10.31 -23.80
C LYS A 145 -18.18 9.15 -23.43
N ILE A 146 -19.02 9.31 -22.42
CA ILE A 146 -20.04 8.32 -22.07
C ILE A 146 -21.03 8.13 -23.22
N GLN A 147 -21.54 9.23 -23.78
CA GLN A 147 -22.59 9.23 -24.79
C GLN A 147 -22.08 8.98 -26.22
N SER A 148 -20.81 9.30 -26.50
CA SER A 148 -20.24 9.18 -27.84
C SER A 148 -20.11 7.72 -28.29
N PRO A 149 -20.17 7.41 -29.58
CA PRO A 149 -19.88 6.08 -30.12
C PRO A 149 -18.38 5.76 -30.14
N GLU A 150 -17.52 6.69 -29.73
CA GLU A 150 -16.08 6.53 -29.75
C GLU A 150 -15.63 5.34 -28.89
N LYS A 151 -14.79 4.50 -29.45
CA LYS A 151 -14.24 3.32 -28.78
C LYS A 151 -12.77 3.58 -28.42
N GLY A 152 -12.37 3.20 -27.22
CA GLY A 152 -11.02 3.46 -26.74
C GLY A 152 -10.84 3.04 -25.29
N ILE A 153 -9.69 3.39 -24.75
CA ILE A 153 -9.39 3.31 -23.33
C ILE A 153 -9.44 4.73 -22.77
N PHE A 154 -10.40 4.96 -21.87
CA PHE A 154 -10.66 6.27 -21.25
C PHE A 154 -10.18 6.23 -19.81
N ILE A 155 -9.26 7.11 -19.43
CA ILE A 155 -8.75 7.21 -18.06
C ILE A 155 -9.40 8.44 -17.42
N THR A 156 -9.97 8.26 -16.22
CA THR A 156 -10.65 9.31 -15.48
C THR A 156 -10.66 9.06 -13.98
N THR A 157 -10.92 10.11 -13.19
CA THR A 157 -11.11 9.95 -11.75
C THR A 157 -12.58 9.70 -11.41
N ILE A 158 -12.81 8.87 -10.38
CA ILE A 158 -14.17 8.52 -9.92
C ILE A 158 -14.95 9.74 -9.43
N GLN A 159 -14.27 10.78 -8.91
CA GLN A 159 -14.90 12.02 -8.42
C GLN A 159 -15.65 12.77 -9.51
N LYS A 160 -15.25 12.64 -10.78
CA LYS A 160 -15.98 13.29 -11.90
C LYS A 160 -17.39 12.77 -12.09
N PHE A 161 -17.70 11.59 -11.51
CA PHE A 161 -19.06 11.03 -11.52
C PHE A 161 -19.98 11.61 -10.41
N SER A 162 -19.43 12.27 -9.37
CA SER A 162 -20.24 12.82 -8.27
C SER A 162 -21.31 13.81 -8.72
N GLU A 163 -21.03 14.50 -9.81
CA GLU A 163 -21.89 15.57 -10.33
C GLU A 163 -22.59 15.20 -11.64
N LEU A 164 -22.47 13.95 -12.12
CA LEU A 164 -23.19 13.52 -13.32
C LEU A 164 -24.70 13.68 -13.14
N GLY A 165 -25.32 14.35 -14.07
CA GLY A 165 -26.78 14.47 -14.09
C GLY A 165 -27.45 13.13 -14.38
N ASN A 166 -28.65 12.91 -13.82
CA ASN A 166 -29.45 11.69 -13.99
C ASN A 166 -29.83 11.35 -15.46
N LYS A 167 -29.42 12.17 -16.42
CA LYS A 167 -29.71 12.02 -17.85
C LYS A 167 -28.55 11.44 -18.66
N VAL A 168 -27.39 11.24 -18.05
CA VAL A 168 -26.22 10.68 -18.75
C VAL A 168 -26.25 9.16 -18.60
N GLU A 169 -26.54 8.47 -19.67
CA GLU A 169 -26.68 7.01 -19.68
C GLU A 169 -26.03 6.42 -20.94
N ASN A 170 -25.38 5.29 -20.78
CA ASN A 170 -24.84 4.45 -21.84
C ASN A 170 -25.39 3.02 -21.68
N LEU A 171 -26.15 2.58 -22.65
CA LEU A 171 -26.77 1.24 -22.66
C LEU A 171 -25.98 0.21 -23.49
N ASP A 172 -24.82 0.56 -23.99
CA ASP A 172 -23.95 -0.37 -24.71
C ASP A 172 -23.48 -1.48 -23.77
N GLU A 173 -23.73 -2.73 -24.15
CA GLU A 173 -23.29 -3.90 -23.37
C GLU A 173 -21.82 -4.19 -23.52
N ASN A 174 -21.15 -3.54 -24.47
CA ASN A 174 -19.72 -3.68 -24.73
C ASN A 174 -18.88 -2.57 -24.08
N VAL A 175 -19.29 -2.15 -22.88
CA VAL A 175 -18.56 -1.23 -22.01
C VAL A 175 -17.97 -1.99 -20.83
N ILE A 176 -16.70 -1.72 -20.54
CA ILE A 176 -15.97 -2.38 -19.44
C ILE A 176 -15.37 -1.30 -18.55
N ILE A 177 -15.63 -1.40 -17.27
CA ILE A 177 -15.12 -0.48 -16.23
C ILE A 177 -14.09 -1.24 -15.40
N LEU A 178 -12.87 -0.71 -15.33
CA LEU A 178 -11.78 -1.17 -14.47
C LEU A 178 -11.54 -0.10 -13.41
N SER A 179 -11.90 -0.38 -12.15
CA SER A 179 -11.80 0.58 -11.04
C SER A 179 -10.62 0.26 -10.15
N ASP A 180 -9.65 1.17 -10.03
CA ASP A 180 -8.56 1.06 -9.05
C ASP A 180 -9.06 1.51 -7.68
N GLU A 181 -8.50 0.90 -6.62
CA GLU A 181 -8.89 1.13 -5.22
C GLU A 181 -10.42 1.09 -5.02
N ALA A 182 -11.05 0.03 -5.56
CA ALA A 182 -12.49 -0.16 -5.64
C ALA A 182 -13.25 0.05 -4.32
N HIS A 183 -12.57 -0.14 -3.18
CA HIS A 183 -13.09 0.09 -1.84
C HIS A 183 -13.37 1.57 -1.52
N ARG A 184 -12.79 2.53 -2.24
CA ARG A 184 -12.91 3.97 -1.96
C ARG A 184 -13.92 4.68 -2.85
N GLY A 185 -13.94 4.34 -4.12
CA GLY A 185 -14.65 5.13 -5.13
C GLY A 185 -16.06 4.67 -5.43
N ASP A 186 -16.32 3.38 -5.29
CA ASP A 186 -17.58 2.76 -5.75
C ASP A 186 -18.71 2.85 -4.74
N GLU A 187 -18.46 3.44 -3.59
CA GLU A 187 -19.41 3.69 -2.53
C GLU A 187 -19.67 5.18 -2.41
N GLY A 188 -20.91 5.56 -2.21
CA GLY A 188 -21.33 6.94 -2.20
C GLY A 188 -21.88 7.44 -3.53
N VAL A 189 -22.04 8.75 -3.63
CA VAL A 189 -22.73 9.39 -4.76
C VAL A 189 -22.02 9.11 -6.09
N SER A 190 -20.69 9.11 -6.13
CA SER A 190 -19.92 8.88 -7.37
C SER A 190 -20.11 7.46 -7.90
N GLY A 191 -20.05 6.45 -7.03
CA GLY A 191 -20.26 5.04 -7.42
C GLY A 191 -21.68 4.77 -7.87
N ILE A 192 -22.68 5.34 -7.18
CA ILE A 192 -24.10 5.22 -7.58
C ILE A 192 -24.32 5.85 -8.96
N ASN A 193 -23.80 7.04 -9.19
CA ASN A 193 -23.94 7.75 -10.47
C ASN A 193 -23.21 7.00 -11.60
N MET A 194 -22.01 6.46 -11.33
CA MET A 194 -21.28 5.64 -12.28
C MET A 194 -22.09 4.41 -12.71
N ARG A 195 -22.59 3.64 -11.74
CA ARG A 195 -23.42 2.45 -12.05
C ARG A 195 -24.71 2.81 -12.76
N SER A 196 -25.32 3.94 -12.43
CA SER A 196 -26.51 4.46 -13.11
C SER A 196 -26.22 4.88 -14.55
N ALA A 197 -25.04 5.45 -14.81
CA ALA A 197 -24.61 5.82 -16.15
C ALA A 197 -24.28 4.62 -17.04
N PHE A 198 -23.92 3.47 -16.47
CA PHE A 198 -23.47 2.28 -17.21
C PHE A 198 -24.23 1.01 -16.80
N LYS A 199 -25.55 1.02 -16.90
CA LYS A 199 -26.41 -0.07 -16.41
C LYS A 199 -26.12 -1.47 -16.96
N LYS A 200 -25.54 -1.55 -18.16
CA LYS A 200 -25.25 -2.81 -18.85
C LYS A 200 -23.76 -3.12 -18.98
N ALA A 201 -22.88 -2.31 -18.41
CA ALA A 201 -21.44 -2.49 -18.48
C ALA A 201 -20.95 -3.66 -17.61
N PHE A 202 -19.72 -4.09 -17.86
CA PHE A 202 -18.95 -4.93 -16.96
C PHE A 202 -18.19 -4.09 -15.96
N PHE A 203 -18.14 -4.51 -14.69
CA PHE A 203 -17.46 -3.80 -13.62
C PHE A 203 -16.44 -4.71 -12.95
N PHE A 204 -15.16 -4.34 -13.01
CA PHE A 204 -14.08 -5.04 -12.33
C PHE A 204 -13.36 -4.09 -11.38
N GLY A 205 -13.40 -4.44 -10.08
CA GLY A 205 -12.70 -3.69 -9.04
C GLY A 205 -11.34 -4.29 -8.75
N PHE A 206 -10.33 -3.44 -8.61
CA PHE A 206 -8.99 -3.80 -8.16
C PHE A 206 -8.75 -3.16 -6.80
N THR A 207 -8.31 -3.94 -5.83
CA THR A 207 -8.00 -3.44 -4.50
C THR A 207 -6.91 -4.27 -3.84
N GLY A 208 -6.09 -3.64 -2.99
CA GLY A 208 -5.17 -4.33 -2.09
C GLY A 208 -5.79 -4.58 -0.72
N THR A 209 -6.91 -3.92 -0.43
CA THR A 209 -7.51 -3.85 0.90
C THR A 209 -9.04 -3.78 0.77
N PRO A 210 -9.73 -4.89 0.47
CA PRO A 210 -11.18 -4.88 0.38
C PRO A 210 -11.83 -4.58 1.74
N VAL A 211 -13.00 -3.97 1.74
CA VAL A 211 -13.77 -3.67 2.95
C VAL A 211 -14.96 -4.60 3.07
N ASP A 212 -15.15 -5.14 4.27
CA ASP A 212 -16.32 -5.96 4.62
C ASP A 212 -17.06 -5.36 5.82
N LYS A 213 -17.57 -4.13 5.67
CA LYS A 213 -18.40 -3.47 6.69
C LYS A 213 -19.87 -3.49 6.31
N THR A 214 -20.76 -3.44 7.29
CA THR A 214 -22.21 -3.49 7.09
C THR A 214 -22.74 -2.42 6.13
N HIS A 215 -22.11 -1.24 6.14
CA HIS A 215 -22.49 -0.10 5.30
C HIS A 215 -21.58 0.11 4.09
N THR A 216 -20.41 -0.55 4.06
CA THR A 216 -19.35 -0.37 3.06
C THR A 216 -18.81 -1.75 2.74
N ASN A 217 -19.33 -2.40 1.70
CA ASN A 217 -18.95 -3.78 1.39
C ASN A 217 -18.50 -3.91 -0.06
N THR A 218 -17.17 -3.92 -0.25
CA THR A 218 -16.55 -4.07 -1.58
C THR A 218 -16.93 -5.40 -2.24
N PHE A 219 -17.04 -6.48 -1.46
CA PHE A 219 -17.39 -7.80 -1.99
C PHE A 219 -18.80 -7.82 -2.58
N ARG A 220 -19.77 -7.23 -1.86
CA ARG A 220 -21.16 -7.16 -2.33
C ARG A 220 -21.29 -6.39 -3.64
N ASN A 221 -20.49 -5.34 -3.81
CA ASN A 221 -20.53 -4.50 -5.00
C ASN A 221 -19.99 -5.19 -6.27
N TYR A 222 -19.11 -6.21 -6.11
CA TYR A 222 -18.45 -6.85 -7.23
C TYR A 222 -18.71 -8.35 -7.38
N GLU A 223 -18.98 -9.10 -6.32
CA GLU A 223 -19.14 -10.56 -6.41
C GLU A 223 -20.53 -11.05 -6.04
N GLY A 224 -21.34 -10.26 -5.33
CA GLY A 224 -22.64 -10.68 -4.82
C GLY A 224 -22.51 -11.73 -3.71
N GLU A 225 -23.48 -12.67 -3.63
CA GLU A 225 -23.43 -13.79 -2.69
C GLU A 225 -22.54 -14.92 -3.26
N GLY A 226 -21.63 -15.46 -2.45
CA GLY A 226 -20.76 -16.58 -2.81
C GLY A 226 -19.27 -16.28 -2.69
N LYS A 227 -18.47 -16.62 -3.71
CA LYS A 227 -17.03 -16.33 -3.72
C LYS A 227 -16.79 -14.83 -3.57
N ARG A 228 -15.93 -14.46 -2.62
CA ARG A 228 -15.67 -13.05 -2.28
C ARG A 228 -14.81 -12.33 -3.33
N TYR A 229 -14.15 -13.04 -4.28
CA TYR A 229 -13.25 -12.44 -5.28
C TYR A 229 -13.14 -13.31 -6.54
N LEU A 230 -12.87 -12.67 -7.67
CA LEU A 230 -12.56 -13.34 -8.94
C LEU A 230 -11.14 -13.87 -8.96
N ASP A 231 -10.18 -13.08 -8.45
CA ASP A 231 -8.79 -13.48 -8.30
C ASP A 231 -8.18 -12.90 -7.03
N TYR A 232 -7.28 -13.69 -6.44
CA TYR A 232 -6.65 -13.38 -5.15
C TYR A 232 -5.14 -13.55 -5.20
N TYR A 233 -4.41 -12.58 -4.66
CA TYR A 233 -2.97 -12.64 -4.46
C TYR A 233 -2.63 -12.00 -3.12
N SER A 234 -2.31 -12.85 -2.12
CA SER A 234 -2.12 -12.46 -0.74
C SER A 234 -0.80 -11.70 -0.50
N ILE A 235 -0.70 -11.09 0.67
CA ILE A 235 0.55 -10.50 1.16
C ILE A 235 1.61 -11.59 1.33
N GLN A 236 1.24 -12.75 1.91
CA GLN A 236 2.15 -13.88 2.09
C GLN A 236 2.67 -14.40 0.76
N GLN A 237 1.79 -14.65 -0.22
CA GLN A 237 2.22 -15.05 -1.57
C GLN A 237 3.17 -14.03 -2.19
N SER A 238 2.93 -12.73 -1.97
CA SER A 238 3.81 -11.67 -2.48
C SER A 238 5.19 -11.66 -1.83
N ILE A 239 5.29 -12.01 -0.55
CA ILE A 239 6.55 -12.17 0.18
C ILE A 239 7.29 -13.42 -0.30
N ASP A 240 6.61 -14.55 -0.37
CA ASP A 240 7.16 -15.82 -0.83
C ASP A 240 7.71 -15.73 -2.27
N ASP A 241 7.02 -14.98 -3.12
CA ASP A 241 7.44 -14.71 -4.51
C ASP A 241 8.56 -13.65 -4.59
N GLY A 242 8.98 -13.03 -3.48
CA GLY A 242 9.95 -11.94 -3.47
C GLY A 242 9.46 -10.68 -4.19
N ALA A 243 8.16 -10.49 -4.35
CA ALA A 243 7.57 -9.30 -4.95
C ALA A 243 7.45 -8.15 -3.94
N THR A 244 7.33 -8.48 -2.66
CA THR A 244 7.41 -7.58 -1.51
C THR A 244 8.27 -8.21 -0.42
N ILE A 245 8.63 -7.43 0.60
CA ILE A 245 9.35 -7.92 1.78
C ILE A 245 8.45 -7.82 3.00
N PRO A 246 8.71 -8.61 4.06
CA PRO A 246 7.96 -8.54 5.31
C PRO A 246 8.10 -7.16 5.97
N VAL A 247 7.12 -6.76 6.75
CA VAL A 247 7.15 -5.53 7.53
C VAL A 247 7.07 -5.87 9.01
N THR A 248 7.99 -5.32 9.79
CA THR A 248 7.96 -5.42 11.24
C THR A 248 7.26 -4.21 11.83
N TYR A 249 6.45 -4.43 12.84
CA TYR A 249 5.77 -3.39 13.59
C TYR A 249 6.30 -3.31 15.01
N GLU A 250 6.61 -2.10 15.48
CA GLU A 250 7.11 -1.85 16.82
C GLU A 250 6.38 -0.67 17.44
N ALA A 251 5.67 -0.90 18.53
CA ALA A 251 5.03 0.15 19.28
C ALA A 251 5.97 0.72 20.35
N ARG A 252 6.11 2.02 20.40
CA ARG A 252 6.85 2.77 21.44
C ARG A 252 5.93 3.17 22.60
N LEU A 253 5.23 2.17 23.20
CA LEU A 253 4.05 2.35 24.04
C LEU A 253 4.28 3.01 25.41
N SER A 254 5.45 2.85 26.05
CA SER A 254 5.54 3.19 27.47
C SER A 254 5.70 4.68 27.79
N LYS A 255 6.17 5.50 26.84
CA LYS A 255 6.45 6.92 27.07
C LYS A 255 5.70 7.89 26.13
N PHE A 256 5.19 7.39 25.00
CA PHE A 256 4.73 8.25 23.89
C PHE A 256 3.30 7.98 23.44
N SER A 257 2.75 6.77 23.71
CA SER A 257 1.42 6.37 23.24
C SER A 257 0.32 7.20 23.85
N ILE A 258 -0.76 7.38 23.06
CA ILE A 258 -1.96 8.08 23.49
C ILE A 258 -3.02 7.05 23.82
N ASP A 259 -3.38 6.99 25.09
CA ASP A 259 -4.47 6.18 25.61
C ASP A 259 -5.74 7.01 25.64
N GLU A 260 -6.68 6.70 24.75
CA GLU A 260 -7.94 7.47 24.65
C GLU A 260 -8.80 7.38 25.91
N GLU A 261 -8.71 6.29 26.66
CA GLU A 261 -9.45 6.10 27.93
C GLU A 261 -8.80 6.87 29.08
N LYS A 262 -7.49 7.20 28.98
CA LYS A 262 -6.72 7.88 30.01
C LYS A 262 -6.20 9.24 29.57
N LEU A 263 -6.85 9.85 28.57
CA LEU A 263 -6.41 11.14 28.00
C LEU A 263 -6.18 12.23 29.05
N ASP A 264 -7.06 12.33 30.08
CA ASP A 264 -6.96 13.33 31.11
C ASP A 264 -5.75 13.10 32.02
N GLN A 265 -5.53 11.85 32.42
CA GLN A 265 -4.38 11.47 33.23
C GLN A 265 -3.07 11.68 32.48
N GLN A 266 -2.98 11.22 31.25
CA GLN A 266 -1.79 11.38 30.42
C GLN A 266 -1.49 12.86 30.11
N PHE A 267 -2.54 13.66 29.88
CA PHE A 267 -2.34 15.09 29.66
C PHE A 267 -1.74 15.77 30.89
N GLU A 268 -2.23 15.47 32.11
CA GLU A 268 -1.67 16.00 33.34
C GLU A 268 -0.26 15.46 33.64
N GLU A 269 0.02 14.18 33.38
CA GLU A 269 1.35 13.60 33.55
C GLU A 269 2.40 14.27 32.66
N ILE A 270 2.08 14.56 31.38
CA ILE A 270 3.03 15.11 30.42
C ILE A 270 3.05 16.64 30.45
N ALA A 271 1.88 17.27 30.67
CA ALA A 271 1.70 18.72 30.68
C ALA A 271 1.77 19.34 32.08
N GLY A 272 2.00 18.53 33.14
CA GLY A 272 1.95 18.97 34.53
C GLY A 272 2.78 20.21 34.84
N ASP A 273 3.93 20.34 34.19
CA ASP A 273 4.85 21.49 34.36
C ASP A 273 4.39 22.76 33.62
N LEU A 274 3.33 22.69 32.78
CA LEU A 274 2.82 23.83 32.04
C LEU A 274 1.87 24.68 32.94
N PRO A 275 1.91 26.02 32.87
CA PRO A 275 0.93 26.89 33.52
C PRO A 275 -0.51 26.56 33.03
N ASP A 276 -1.49 26.59 33.94
CA ASP A 276 -2.89 26.29 33.65
C ASP A 276 -3.47 27.09 32.48
N LYS A 277 -3.05 28.33 32.32
CA LYS A 277 -3.43 29.15 31.17
C LYS A 277 -2.98 28.55 29.83
N GLN A 278 -1.75 28.05 29.77
CA GLN A 278 -1.18 27.43 28.57
C GLN A 278 -1.88 26.08 28.30
N LYS A 279 -2.15 25.27 29.33
CA LYS A 279 -2.92 24.04 29.20
C LYS A 279 -4.32 24.32 28.61
N THR A 280 -5.01 25.31 29.15
CA THR A 280 -6.36 25.71 28.69
C THR A 280 -6.34 26.21 27.23
N GLU A 281 -5.34 27.02 26.86
CA GLU A 281 -5.21 27.52 25.49
C GLU A 281 -4.93 26.38 24.48
N LEU A 282 -4.09 25.40 24.83
CA LEU A 282 -3.82 24.23 24.00
C LEU A 282 -5.06 23.38 23.78
N ILE A 283 -5.81 23.08 24.86
CA ILE A 283 -7.05 22.30 24.77
C ILE A 283 -8.13 23.04 23.96
N LYS A 284 -8.25 24.36 24.17
CA LYS A 284 -9.19 25.19 23.42
C LYS A 284 -8.86 25.25 21.92
N LYS A 285 -7.56 25.34 21.59
CA LYS A 285 -7.11 25.45 20.18
C LYS A 285 -7.22 24.12 19.43
N TYR A 286 -6.92 23.00 20.07
CA TYR A 286 -6.72 21.73 19.36
C TYR A 286 -7.69 20.61 19.80
N GLY A 287 -8.40 20.76 20.94
CA GLY A 287 -9.03 19.64 21.64
C GLY A 287 -8.00 18.80 22.40
N LYS A 288 -8.44 18.06 23.43
CA LYS A 288 -7.52 17.35 24.35
C LYS A 288 -6.57 16.39 23.65
N LYS A 289 -7.07 15.57 22.73
CA LYS A 289 -6.28 14.57 22.01
C LYS A 289 -5.18 15.19 21.14
N ALA A 290 -5.55 16.16 20.31
CA ALA A 290 -4.59 16.85 19.44
C ALA A 290 -3.60 17.69 20.26
N ALA A 291 -4.05 18.28 21.39
CA ALA A 291 -3.18 19.01 22.32
C ALA A 291 -2.13 18.07 22.93
N LEU A 292 -2.51 16.85 23.33
CA LEU A 292 -1.59 15.86 23.88
C LEU A 292 -0.51 15.45 22.86
N VAL A 293 -0.91 15.16 21.62
CA VAL A 293 0.03 14.84 20.53
C VAL A 293 1.04 15.96 20.31
N LYS A 294 0.58 17.22 20.34
CA LYS A 294 1.35 18.41 20.03
C LYS A 294 2.09 19.02 21.24
N LEU A 295 2.06 18.36 22.42
CA LEU A 295 2.82 18.85 23.57
C LEU A 295 4.30 18.94 23.23
N PRO A 296 4.94 20.10 23.40
CA PRO A 296 6.35 20.31 23.00
C PRO A 296 7.30 19.29 23.60
N LYS A 297 7.13 18.97 24.89
CA LYS A 297 7.96 18.00 25.63
C LYS A 297 7.85 16.59 25.05
N ARG A 298 6.62 16.17 24.65
CA ARG A 298 6.39 14.89 24.01
C ARG A 298 7.00 14.86 22.60
N MET A 299 6.74 15.87 21.79
CA MET A 299 7.28 15.94 20.42
C MET A 299 8.82 15.97 20.40
N GLU A 300 9.44 16.67 21.36
CA GLU A 300 10.89 16.69 21.51
C GLU A 300 11.44 15.29 21.85
N ALA A 301 10.79 14.59 22.76
CA ALA A 301 11.18 13.23 23.14
C ALA A 301 11.01 12.24 21.95
N VAL A 302 9.92 12.32 21.22
CA VAL A 302 9.70 11.52 19.98
C VAL A 302 10.75 11.85 18.92
N ALA A 303 11.06 13.14 18.70
CA ALA A 303 12.07 13.55 17.73
C ALA A 303 13.47 13.01 18.07
N ARG A 304 13.84 12.98 19.35
CA ARG A 304 15.11 12.39 19.82
C ARG A 304 15.16 10.89 19.56
N ASP A 305 14.09 10.17 19.91
CA ASP A 305 14.00 8.72 19.67
C ASP A 305 14.06 8.38 18.18
N ILE A 306 13.37 9.14 17.33
CA ILE A 306 13.44 9.00 15.85
C ILE A 306 14.89 9.11 15.36
N VAL A 307 15.61 10.17 15.79
CA VAL A 307 16.98 10.43 15.33
C VAL A 307 17.94 9.37 15.86
N GLU A 308 17.79 8.95 17.11
CA GLU A 308 18.62 7.92 17.73
C GLU A 308 18.42 6.57 17.05
N HIS A 309 17.16 6.12 16.89
CA HIS A 309 16.84 4.90 16.17
C HIS A 309 17.35 4.92 14.73
N TYR A 310 17.14 6.02 14.01
CA TYR A 310 17.59 6.15 12.64
C TYR A 310 19.12 6.02 12.53
N LYS A 311 19.88 6.74 13.36
CA LYS A 311 21.35 6.70 13.35
C LYS A 311 21.91 5.32 13.70
N LEU A 312 21.26 4.59 14.60
CA LEU A 312 21.73 3.27 15.04
C LEU A 312 21.37 2.14 14.06
N TYR A 313 20.17 2.16 13.48
CA TYR A 313 19.63 0.98 12.79
C TYR A 313 19.36 1.16 11.30
N VAL A 314 19.16 2.39 10.81
CA VAL A 314 18.73 2.66 9.43
C VAL A 314 19.84 3.27 8.60
N GLN A 315 20.47 4.33 9.14
CA GLN A 315 21.54 5.06 8.46
C GLN A 315 22.75 4.20 8.08
N PRO A 316 23.23 3.26 8.94
CA PRO A 316 24.39 2.43 8.59
C PRO A 316 24.17 1.57 7.33
N ASN A 317 22.92 1.23 7.05
CA ASN A 317 22.52 0.44 5.88
C ASN A 317 22.20 1.30 4.66
N GLY A 318 22.29 2.63 4.77
CA GLY A 318 22.04 3.57 3.67
C GLY A 318 20.57 3.81 3.33
N PHE A 319 19.64 3.31 4.15
CA PHE A 319 18.21 3.46 3.92
C PHE A 319 17.67 4.80 4.40
N LYS A 320 16.43 5.08 4.01
CA LYS A 320 15.73 6.33 4.29
C LYS A 320 14.43 6.08 5.06
N ALA A 321 13.87 7.15 5.59
CA ALA A 321 12.71 7.06 6.47
C ALA A 321 11.66 8.13 6.17
N GLN A 322 10.42 7.87 6.56
CA GLN A 322 9.31 8.81 6.53
C GLN A 322 8.80 9.05 7.97
N VAL A 323 8.47 10.29 8.30
CA VAL A 323 7.80 10.66 9.55
C VAL A 323 6.40 11.14 9.20
N VAL A 324 5.40 10.44 9.73
CA VAL A 324 3.99 10.76 9.53
C VAL A 324 3.47 11.43 10.78
N ALA A 325 3.29 12.74 10.73
CA ALA A 325 2.83 13.54 11.85
C ALA A 325 1.31 13.79 11.78
N TYR A 326 0.75 14.17 12.93
CA TYR A 326 -0.68 14.33 13.14
C TYR A 326 -1.34 15.26 12.11
N ASP A 327 -0.76 16.42 11.88
CA ASP A 327 -1.21 17.44 10.92
C ASP A 327 -0.03 18.30 10.43
N ARG A 328 -0.32 19.31 9.59
CA ARG A 328 0.68 20.22 9.02
C ARG A 328 1.48 21.01 10.08
N GLU A 329 0.84 21.43 11.17
CA GLU A 329 1.52 22.12 12.28
C GLU A 329 2.49 21.18 13.01
N ALA A 330 2.09 19.93 13.23
CA ALA A 330 2.96 18.92 13.80
C ALA A 330 4.16 18.61 12.88
N VAL A 331 3.94 18.53 11.56
CA VAL A 331 5.03 18.39 10.58
C VAL A 331 6.03 19.53 10.68
N ALA A 332 5.58 20.78 10.70
CA ALA A 332 6.44 21.96 10.82
C ALA A 332 7.21 21.95 12.16
N SER A 333 6.56 21.53 13.25
CA SER A 333 7.19 21.40 14.56
C SER A 333 8.27 20.31 14.58
N TYR A 334 7.99 19.12 14.01
CA TYR A 334 9.01 18.07 13.84
C TYR A 334 10.17 18.53 12.98
N LYS A 335 9.94 19.28 11.89
CA LYS A 335 11.03 19.82 11.08
C LYS A 335 11.96 20.68 11.92
N LYS A 336 11.42 21.62 12.70
CA LYS A 336 12.20 22.49 13.59
C LYS A 336 12.97 21.70 14.66
N LEU A 337 12.38 20.64 15.21
CA LEU A 337 13.03 19.80 16.23
C LEU A 337 14.15 18.94 15.61
N LEU A 338 13.90 18.33 14.47
CA LEU A 338 14.89 17.50 13.78
C LEU A 338 16.09 18.31 13.31
N ASP A 339 15.88 19.55 12.82
CA ASP A 339 16.96 20.45 12.39
C ASP A 339 17.92 20.85 13.52
N LYS A 340 17.48 20.71 14.80
CA LYS A 340 18.36 20.89 15.96
C LYS A 340 19.17 19.63 16.31
N LEU A 341 18.73 18.45 15.85
CA LEU A 341 19.28 17.14 16.23
C LEU A 341 20.13 16.50 15.12
N MET A 342 19.97 16.97 13.89
CA MET A 342 20.66 16.48 12.70
C MET A 342 20.81 17.60 11.65
N PRO A 343 21.66 17.42 10.60
CA PRO A 343 21.79 18.41 9.53
C PRO A 343 20.44 18.74 8.87
N PRO A 344 20.07 20.03 8.72
CA PRO A 344 18.77 20.44 8.18
C PRO A 344 18.45 19.88 6.79
N GLU A 345 19.46 19.65 5.95
CA GLU A 345 19.33 19.08 4.61
C GLU A 345 18.98 17.59 4.61
N TRP A 346 19.00 16.92 5.77
CA TRP A 346 18.60 15.51 5.89
C TRP A 346 17.09 15.32 5.87
N SER A 347 16.32 16.37 6.15
CA SER A 347 14.87 16.29 6.19
C SER A 347 14.20 17.32 5.28
N ALA A 348 13.09 16.92 4.65
CA ALA A 348 12.23 17.81 3.87
C ALA A 348 10.76 17.60 4.22
N VAL A 349 10.01 18.69 4.18
CA VAL A 349 8.56 18.71 4.42
C VAL A 349 7.82 18.51 3.09
N VAL A 350 6.83 17.63 3.09
CA VAL A 350 5.94 17.42 1.95
C VAL A 350 4.49 17.32 2.42
N TYR A 351 3.70 18.34 2.14
CA TYR A 351 2.26 18.35 2.37
C TYR A 351 1.52 19.18 1.31
N SER A 352 0.21 19.02 1.22
CA SER A 352 -0.63 19.86 0.35
C SER A 352 -0.65 21.28 0.90
N PRO A 353 -0.45 22.30 0.06
CA PRO A 353 -0.62 23.69 0.47
C PRO A 353 -2.03 23.90 1.03
N GLY A 354 -2.14 24.67 2.11
CA GLY A 354 -3.41 25.12 2.63
C GLY A 354 -3.89 26.42 1.97
N ASP A 355 -4.89 27.02 2.58
CA ASP A 355 -5.32 28.36 2.17
C ASP A 355 -4.26 29.39 2.57
N PRO A 356 -3.66 30.12 1.60
CA PRO A 356 -2.63 31.11 1.87
C PRO A 356 -3.06 32.21 2.87
N ASN A 357 -4.38 32.43 3.01
CA ASN A 357 -4.93 33.44 3.91
C ASN A 357 -5.07 32.96 5.37
N SER A 358 -5.23 31.65 5.56
CA SER A 358 -5.43 31.05 6.89
C SER A 358 -4.17 30.38 7.46
N ASP A 359 -3.17 30.07 6.63
CA ASP A 359 -1.93 29.46 7.06
C ASP A 359 -1.08 30.44 7.89
N SER A 360 -0.54 29.96 9.02
CA SER A 360 0.47 30.68 9.77
C SER A 360 1.76 30.85 8.97
N ASP A 361 2.58 31.82 9.31
CA ASP A 361 3.86 32.04 8.63
C ASP A 361 4.78 30.83 8.74
N ASP A 362 4.72 30.10 9.86
CA ASP A 362 5.44 28.84 10.07
C ASP A 362 5.06 27.75 9.05
N LEU A 363 3.81 27.72 8.60
CA LEU A 363 3.34 26.79 7.57
C LEU A 363 3.69 27.24 6.16
N LYS A 364 3.60 28.56 5.92
CA LYS A 364 3.89 29.15 4.60
C LYS A 364 5.31 28.87 4.14
N VAL A 365 6.28 28.84 5.07
CA VAL A 365 7.70 28.53 4.77
C VAL A 365 7.87 27.18 4.07
N TYR A 366 6.99 26.20 4.35
CA TYR A 366 7.05 24.84 3.79
C TYR A 366 6.07 24.61 2.66
N ASN A 367 5.29 25.61 2.25
CA ASN A 367 4.41 25.52 1.09
C ASN A 367 5.25 25.42 -0.18
N THR A 368 5.08 24.34 -0.92
CA THR A 368 5.83 24.04 -2.13
C THR A 368 4.89 23.88 -3.32
N SER A 369 5.35 24.31 -4.50
CA SER A 369 4.68 24.03 -5.77
C SER A 369 4.70 22.52 -6.08
N LYS A 370 3.88 22.07 -7.04
CA LYS A 370 3.90 20.66 -7.51
C LYS A 370 5.31 20.27 -7.97
N ARG A 371 5.98 21.13 -8.75
CA ARG A 371 7.34 20.87 -9.27
C ARG A 371 8.39 20.73 -8.16
N GLU A 372 8.34 21.58 -7.15
CA GLU A 372 9.28 21.50 -6.01
C GLU A 372 9.07 20.21 -5.22
N ARG A 373 7.80 19.78 -5.01
CA ARG A 373 7.50 18.51 -4.37
C ARG A 373 8.05 17.32 -5.16
N GLU A 374 7.88 17.32 -6.48
CA GLU A 374 8.45 16.30 -7.36
C GLU A 374 9.97 16.24 -7.25
N GLN A 375 10.65 17.39 -7.19
CA GLN A 375 12.10 17.45 -6.98
C GLN A 375 12.52 16.91 -5.61
N ILE A 376 11.78 17.20 -4.54
CA ILE A 376 12.02 16.64 -3.22
C ILE A 376 11.88 15.12 -3.25
N ILE A 377 10.83 14.61 -3.89
CA ILE A 377 10.57 13.18 -4.04
C ILE A 377 11.71 12.49 -4.81
N GLU A 378 12.15 13.05 -5.93
CA GLU A 378 13.26 12.47 -6.70
C GLU A 378 14.58 12.48 -5.92
N ARG A 379 14.86 13.56 -5.17
CA ARG A 379 16.01 13.60 -4.25
C ARG A 379 15.91 12.54 -3.15
N PHE A 380 14.70 12.26 -2.65
CA PHE A 380 14.51 11.21 -1.65
C PHE A 380 14.75 9.82 -2.23
N LYS A 381 14.35 9.56 -3.47
CA LYS A 381 14.60 8.29 -4.17
C LYS A 381 16.07 8.07 -4.51
N ASP A 382 16.86 9.14 -4.68
CA ASP A 382 18.28 9.04 -5.02
C ASP A 382 19.10 8.60 -3.78
N PRO A 383 19.76 7.41 -3.81
CA PRO A 383 20.56 6.92 -2.71
C PRO A 383 21.76 7.81 -2.37
N LYS A 384 22.27 8.59 -3.35
CA LYS A 384 23.40 9.49 -3.17
C LYS A 384 23.03 10.83 -2.54
N SER A 385 21.75 11.16 -2.49
CA SER A 385 21.26 12.40 -1.92
C SER A 385 21.43 12.44 -0.38
N SER A 386 21.75 13.62 0.14
CA SER A 386 21.79 13.90 1.58
C SER A 386 20.42 13.79 2.24
N LEU A 387 19.32 13.93 1.50
CA LEU A 387 17.97 13.85 2.03
C LEU A 387 17.66 12.43 2.53
N LYS A 388 17.37 12.32 3.83
CA LYS A 388 17.16 11.05 4.55
C LYS A 388 15.71 10.86 5.02
N PHE A 389 15.02 11.96 5.32
CA PHE A 389 13.69 11.95 5.87
C PHE A 389 12.70 12.75 5.02
N LEU A 390 11.51 12.18 4.82
CA LEU A 390 10.33 12.94 4.41
C LEU A 390 9.40 13.14 5.62
N LEU A 391 8.98 14.37 5.84
CA LEU A 391 8.04 14.73 6.92
C LEU A 391 6.70 15.05 6.27
N VAL A 392 5.68 14.26 6.59
CA VAL A 392 4.37 14.31 5.94
C VAL A 392 3.23 14.23 6.97
N CYS A 393 2.01 14.57 6.57
CA CYS A 393 0.82 14.28 7.37
C CYS A 393 -0.15 13.32 6.66
N ASP A 394 -0.46 13.54 5.39
CA ASP A 394 -1.38 12.71 4.59
C ASP A 394 -0.82 12.38 3.21
N MET A 395 -0.03 13.29 2.64
CA MET A 395 0.61 13.05 1.36
C MET A 395 1.62 11.92 1.45
N LEU A 396 1.83 11.24 0.33
CA LEU A 396 2.79 10.14 0.15
C LEU A 396 2.45 8.85 0.92
N LEU A 397 1.40 8.82 1.73
CA LEU A 397 0.90 7.58 2.32
C LEU A 397 0.28 6.65 1.26
N THR A 398 -0.19 7.23 0.15
CA THR A 398 -0.78 6.50 -0.97
C THR A 398 -0.16 6.95 -2.29
N GLY A 399 0.00 6.02 -3.25
CA GLY A 399 0.52 6.32 -4.58
C GLY A 399 2.03 6.63 -4.66
N PHE A 400 2.73 6.71 -3.54
CA PHE A 400 4.16 6.97 -3.47
C PHE A 400 4.96 5.68 -3.56
N ASP A 401 6.02 5.67 -4.35
CA ASP A 401 6.92 4.53 -4.49
C ASP A 401 8.37 4.97 -4.34
N ALA A 402 8.99 4.55 -3.23
CA ALA A 402 10.38 4.78 -2.91
C ALA A 402 10.98 3.50 -2.27
N PRO A 403 11.50 2.56 -3.04
CA PRO A 403 12.02 1.29 -2.52
C PRO A 403 13.09 1.44 -1.45
N ILE A 404 13.87 2.53 -1.47
CA ILE A 404 14.90 2.85 -0.48
C ILE A 404 14.33 3.21 0.91
N GLU A 405 13.03 3.52 1.01
CA GLU A 405 12.36 3.77 2.29
C GLU A 405 12.23 2.46 3.08
N GLN A 406 12.91 2.38 4.22
CA GLN A 406 12.87 1.21 5.09
C GLN A 406 11.94 1.42 6.28
N VAL A 407 11.95 2.61 6.87
CA VAL A 407 11.26 2.87 8.14
C VAL A 407 10.23 3.98 7.99
N MET A 408 9.05 3.75 8.55
CA MET A 408 8.04 4.77 8.75
C MET A 408 7.78 4.98 10.24
N TYR A 409 7.93 6.21 10.69
CA TYR A 409 7.65 6.66 12.05
C TYR A 409 6.26 7.27 12.10
N LEU A 410 5.33 6.66 12.82
CA LEU A 410 3.94 7.09 12.90
C LEU A 410 3.67 7.84 14.20
N ASP A 411 3.31 9.12 14.10
CA ASP A 411 2.76 9.92 15.20
C ASP A 411 1.38 10.48 14.82
N LYS A 412 0.57 9.58 14.24
CA LYS A 412 -0.78 9.86 13.76
C LYS A 412 -1.62 8.60 13.82
N ALA A 413 -2.90 8.73 14.18
CA ALA A 413 -3.86 7.63 14.05
C ALA A 413 -4.04 7.27 12.57
N LEU A 414 -3.61 6.08 12.18
CA LEU A 414 -3.95 5.48 10.92
C LEU A 414 -4.87 4.30 11.18
N ARG A 415 -5.97 4.20 10.44
CA ARG A 415 -6.96 3.14 10.58
C ARG A 415 -7.22 2.47 9.24
N ASP A 416 -7.66 1.23 9.28
CA ASP A 416 -8.12 0.47 8.12
C ASP A 416 -7.12 0.53 6.94
N HIS A 417 -7.61 0.90 5.77
CA HIS A 417 -6.82 1.00 4.54
C HIS A 417 -5.63 1.93 4.63
N ASN A 418 -5.75 3.05 5.38
CA ASN A 418 -4.67 4.03 5.48
C ASN A 418 -3.45 3.41 6.18
N LEU A 419 -3.67 2.56 7.16
CA LEU A 419 -2.60 1.83 7.84
C LEU A 419 -1.97 0.79 6.91
N LEU A 420 -2.76 -0.05 6.22
CA LEU A 420 -2.23 -1.03 5.27
C LEU A 420 -1.50 -0.35 4.09
N GLN A 421 -1.99 0.80 3.63
CA GLN A 421 -1.33 1.58 2.59
C GLN A 421 0.00 2.17 3.06
N ALA A 422 0.09 2.60 4.31
CA ALA A 422 1.35 3.06 4.92
C ALA A 422 2.36 1.91 5.06
N ILE A 423 1.92 0.75 5.56
CA ILE A 423 2.72 -0.47 5.63
C ILE A 423 3.32 -0.81 4.28
N ALA A 424 2.51 -0.74 3.23
CA ALA A 424 2.93 -1.04 1.86
C ALA A 424 3.92 -0.03 1.24
N ARG A 425 4.28 1.05 1.93
CA ARG A 425 5.39 1.93 1.49
C ARG A 425 6.74 1.32 1.86
N THR A 426 6.84 0.69 3.03
CA THR A 426 8.09 0.11 3.53
C THR A 426 8.36 -1.30 3.03
N ASN A 427 7.37 -2.02 2.49
CA ASN A 427 7.49 -3.41 2.03
C ASN A 427 8.10 -3.57 0.62
N ARG A 428 8.62 -2.50 0.02
CA ARG A 428 9.23 -2.54 -1.31
C ARG A 428 10.58 -3.22 -1.29
N VAL A 429 10.81 -4.10 -2.27
CA VAL A 429 12.10 -4.76 -2.49
C VAL A 429 13.16 -3.74 -2.90
N TYR A 430 14.31 -3.79 -2.24
CA TYR A 430 15.48 -2.99 -2.56
C TYR A 430 16.75 -3.76 -2.22
N THR A 431 17.86 -3.40 -2.83
CA THR A 431 19.16 -4.07 -2.60
C THR A 431 19.53 -4.03 -1.10
N ASN A 432 19.84 -5.18 -0.51
CA ASN A 432 20.19 -5.36 0.89
C ASN A 432 19.10 -4.91 1.89
N LYS A 433 17.85 -4.90 1.48
CA LYS A 433 16.70 -4.58 2.33
C LYS A 433 15.88 -5.84 2.57
N ASP A 434 15.99 -6.41 3.76
CA ASP A 434 15.34 -7.68 4.12
C ASP A 434 13.92 -7.47 4.67
N TYR A 435 13.65 -6.30 5.26
CA TYR A 435 12.36 -5.96 5.86
C TYR A 435 12.07 -4.47 5.81
N GLY A 436 10.80 -4.12 5.85
CA GLY A 436 10.32 -2.78 6.19
C GLY A 436 10.03 -2.67 7.68
N LYS A 437 9.95 -1.46 8.21
CA LYS A 437 9.64 -1.25 9.63
C LYS A 437 8.67 -0.09 9.86
N ILE A 438 7.67 -0.34 10.70
CA ILE A 438 6.78 0.69 11.23
C ILE A 438 7.09 0.88 12.70
N ILE A 439 7.31 2.12 13.11
CA ILE A 439 7.47 2.49 14.52
C ILE A 439 6.32 3.43 14.89
N ASP A 440 5.51 2.99 15.85
CA ASP A 440 4.30 3.69 16.25
C ASP A 440 4.49 4.41 17.59
N TYR A 441 4.37 5.73 17.56
CA TYR A 441 4.37 6.61 18.74
C TYR A 441 2.97 7.02 19.18
N TYR A 442 1.98 6.80 18.32
CA TYR A 442 0.59 7.19 18.61
C TYR A 442 -0.14 6.16 19.47
N GLY A 443 0.22 4.89 19.34
CA GLY A 443 -0.41 3.79 20.08
C GLY A 443 -1.55 3.11 19.32
N ILE A 444 -1.42 2.97 18.00
CA ILE A 444 -2.41 2.27 17.17
C ILE A 444 -2.54 0.79 17.59
N THR A 445 -1.49 0.21 18.17
CA THR A 445 -1.37 -1.24 18.45
C THR A 445 -2.37 -1.79 19.46
N ARG A 446 -2.87 -0.99 20.40
CA ARG A 446 -3.83 -1.51 21.39
C ARG A 446 -5.08 -2.04 20.73
N ASN A 447 -5.39 -1.51 19.54
CA ASN A 447 -6.54 -1.89 18.75
C ASN A 447 -6.13 -2.17 17.28
N LEU A 448 -4.94 -2.77 17.05
CA LEU A 448 -4.49 -3.03 15.68
C LEU A 448 -5.48 -3.93 14.94
N TYR A 449 -5.97 -4.97 15.62
CA TYR A 449 -6.98 -5.87 15.07
C TYR A 449 -8.33 -5.16 14.90
N ASP A 450 -8.74 -4.34 15.87
CA ASP A 450 -9.96 -3.51 15.79
C ASP A 450 -9.82 -2.40 14.75
N ALA A 451 -8.59 -1.85 14.59
CA ALA A 451 -8.32 -0.78 13.64
C ALA A 451 -8.28 -1.26 12.19
N LEU A 452 -7.96 -2.53 11.97
CA LEU A 452 -7.86 -3.09 10.64
C LEU A 452 -9.15 -3.75 10.15
N ASP A 453 -10.12 -4.05 11.00
CA ASP A 453 -11.43 -4.65 10.63
C ASP A 453 -11.32 -5.70 9.48
N PHE A 454 -10.22 -6.49 9.52
CA PHE A 454 -9.87 -7.53 8.57
C PHE A 454 -9.76 -8.87 9.31
N ASP A 455 -9.82 -9.98 8.56
CA ASP A 455 -9.51 -11.29 9.10
C ASP A 455 -8.10 -11.30 9.72
N GLU A 456 -7.95 -11.92 10.90
CA GLU A 456 -6.66 -12.00 11.64
C GLU A 456 -5.52 -12.52 10.76
N ASP A 457 -5.80 -13.49 9.89
CA ASP A 457 -4.82 -14.07 8.96
C ASP A 457 -4.22 -13.03 8.00
N ILE A 458 -4.99 -12.01 7.61
CA ILE A 458 -4.50 -10.92 6.74
C ILE A 458 -3.56 -10.02 7.51
N ILE A 459 -3.88 -9.72 8.76
CA ILE A 459 -3.05 -8.86 9.63
C ILE A 459 -1.74 -9.58 9.96
N ASP A 460 -1.81 -10.84 10.36
CA ASP A 460 -0.63 -11.65 10.68
C ASP A 460 0.29 -11.85 9.47
N SER A 461 -0.27 -11.92 8.25
CA SER A 461 0.51 -11.97 7.01
C SER A 461 1.09 -10.61 6.60
N ALA A 462 0.46 -9.50 7.01
CA ALA A 462 0.90 -8.15 6.65
C ALA A 462 2.07 -7.65 7.49
N MET A 463 2.13 -8.06 8.77
CA MET A 463 3.08 -7.52 9.74
C MET A 463 3.55 -8.56 10.73
N ILE A 464 4.82 -8.47 11.09
CA ILE A 464 5.40 -9.20 12.22
C ILE A 464 5.36 -8.27 13.44
N ASP A 465 4.48 -8.58 14.40
CA ASP A 465 4.48 -7.89 15.68
C ASP A 465 5.66 -8.37 16.54
N ILE A 466 6.63 -7.48 16.75
CA ILE A 466 7.85 -7.79 17.48
C ILE A 466 7.56 -8.18 18.94
N GLU A 467 6.58 -7.56 19.59
CA GLU A 467 6.24 -7.91 20.99
C GLU A 467 5.58 -9.30 21.06
N ARG A 468 4.74 -9.66 20.11
CA ARG A 468 4.18 -11.01 19.99
C ARG A 468 5.27 -12.05 19.69
N VAL A 469 6.24 -11.71 18.81
CA VAL A 469 7.40 -12.58 18.53
C VAL A 469 8.27 -12.75 19.77
N LYS A 470 8.55 -11.69 20.52
CA LYS A 470 9.29 -11.77 21.78
C LYS A 470 8.60 -12.66 22.82
N GLY A 471 7.27 -12.52 22.96
CA GLY A 471 6.46 -13.38 23.83
C GLY A 471 6.57 -14.85 23.42
N ARG A 472 6.31 -15.15 22.14
CA ARG A 472 6.44 -16.50 21.60
C ARG A 472 7.87 -17.03 21.64
N PHE A 473 8.88 -16.18 21.47
CA PHE A 473 10.28 -16.59 21.58
C PHE A 473 10.61 -17.15 22.97
N ALA A 474 10.10 -16.53 24.03
CA ALA A 474 10.29 -17.05 25.40
C ALA A 474 9.67 -18.43 25.57
N ASP A 475 8.47 -18.66 25.03
CA ASP A 475 7.78 -19.96 25.07
C ASP A 475 8.53 -21.02 24.25
N VAL A 476 8.88 -20.69 22.99
CA VAL A 476 9.66 -21.57 22.10
C VAL A 476 11.04 -21.88 22.69
N LEU A 477 11.72 -20.85 23.22
CA LEU A 477 12.99 -21.06 23.91
C LEU A 477 12.83 -22.02 25.12
N GLY A 478 11.76 -21.86 25.91
CA GLY A 478 11.42 -22.74 27.00
C GLY A 478 11.19 -24.18 26.53
N ASP A 479 10.53 -24.38 25.40
CA ASP A 479 10.30 -25.71 24.82
C ASP A 479 11.58 -26.32 24.23
N VAL A 480 12.40 -25.53 23.55
CA VAL A 480 13.74 -25.96 23.09
C VAL A 480 14.62 -26.34 24.26
N MET A 481 14.62 -25.55 25.34
CA MET A 481 15.40 -25.87 26.56
C MET A 481 14.96 -27.17 27.21
N LYS A 482 13.67 -27.53 27.13
CA LYS A 482 13.19 -28.86 27.60
C LYS A 482 13.80 -30.03 26.82
N ILE A 483 14.06 -29.87 25.52
CA ILE A 483 14.71 -30.87 24.67
C ILE A 483 16.13 -31.10 25.15
N PHE A 484 16.84 -30.10 25.64
CA PHE A 484 18.21 -30.18 26.15
C PHE A 484 18.25 -30.47 27.66
N THR A 485 17.19 -30.98 28.25
CA THR A 485 17.16 -31.35 29.67
C THR A 485 18.29 -32.37 29.99
N GLY A 486 19.12 -32.07 30.97
CA GLY A 486 20.26 -32.90 31.38
C GLY A 486 21.59 -32.62 30.66
N VAL A 487 21.63 -31.59 29.83
CA VAL A 487 22.86 -31.08 29.19
C VAL A 487 23.06 -29.62 29.57
N ASN A 488 24.28 -29.25 29.97
CA ASN A 488 24.61 -27.84 30.24
C ASN A 488 24.95 -27.13 28.95
N ILE A 489 24.00 -26.41 28.37
CA ILE A 489 24.18 -25.68 27.09
C ILE A 489 25.20 -24.53 27.17
N GLU A 490 25.59 -24.09 28.36
CA GLU A 490 26.61 -23.05 28.57
C GLU A 490 28.04 -23.66 28.63
N ASP A 491 28.17 -24.99 28.69
CA ASP A 491 29.47 -25.68 28.70
C ASP A 491 30.00 -25.82 27.25
N PRO A 492 31.05 -25.07 26.84
CA PRO A 492 31.61 -25.10 25.49
C PRO A 492 32.51 -26.32 25.24
N SER A 493 32.61 -27.30 26.17
CA SER A 493 33.43 -28.49 25.97
C SER A 493 32.97 -29.29 24.75
N MET A 494 33.95 -29.90 24.05
CA MET A 494 33.69 -30.72 22.86
C MET A 494 32.77 -31.92 23.13
N ASP A 495 32.85 -32.47 24.33
CA ASP A 495 31.99 -33.61 24.72
C ASP A 495 30.55 -33.14 24.96
N ASN A 496 30.37 -31.98 25.54
CA ASN A 496 29.05 -31.41 25.72
C ASN A 496 28.44 -30.97 24.40
N LEU A 497 29.22 -30.34 23.51
CA LEU A 497 28.77 -29.96 22.15
C LEU A 497 28.32 -31.20 21.35
N ARG A 498 29.04 -32.35 21.46
CA ARG A 498 28.63 -33.60 20.82
C ARG A 498 27.30 -34.12 21.38
N ARG A 499 27.07 -34.00 22.68
CA ARG A 499 25.78 -34.38 23.32
C ARG A 499 24.65 -33.49 22.83
N CYS A 500 24.86 -32.17 22.79
CA CYS A 500 23.89 -31.24 22.23
C CYS A 500 23.55 -31.55 20.78
N LEU A 501 24.57 -31.82 19.96
CA LEU A 501 24.39 -32.15 18.55
C LEU A 501 23.60 -33.45 18.34
N LYS A 502 23.86 -34.46 19.17
CA LYS A 502 23.11 -35.72 19.17
C LYS A 502 21.65 -35.52 19.53
N ILE A 503 21.37 -34.76 20.59
CA ILE A 503 20.00 -34.41 20.99
C ILE A 503 19.27 -33.66 19.89
N PHE A 504 19.94 -32.69 19.21
CA PHE A 504 19.38 -31.95 18.09
C PHE A 504 19.03 -32.87 16.93
N ILE A 505 19.94 -33.79 16.54
CA ILE A 505 19.72 -34.72 15.43
C ILE A 505 18.56 -35.68 15.76
N ASP A 506 18.51 -36.20 17.02
CA ASP A 506 17.48 -37.15 17.46
C ASP A 506 16.07 -36.49 17.59
N ASN A 507 15.97 -35.16 17.52
CA ASN A 507 14.71 -34.38 17.62
C ASN A 507 14.45 -33.48 16.43
N GLN A 508 15.06 -33.71 15.26
CA GLN A 508 14.88 -32.90 14.05
C GLN A 508 13.43 -32.87 13.52
N ASP A 509 12.60 -33.85 13.88
CA ASP A 509 11.22 -33.98 13.44
C ASP A 509 10.19 -33.45 14.47
N LYS A 510 10.64 -32.82 15.56
CA LYS A 510 9.79 -32.22 16.60
C LYS A 510 9.95 -30.69 16.60
#